data_65f8533033647930a69edce10595ea5f
#
_entry.id   65f8533033647930a69edce10595ea5f
#
_cell.length_a   1.000
_cell.length_b   1.000
_cell.length_c   1.000
_cell.angle_alpha   90.00
_cell.angle_beta   90.00
_cell.angle_gamma   90.00
#
_symmetry.space_group_name_H-M   'P 1'
#
loop_
_entity.id
_entity.type
_entity.pdbx_description
1 polymer ?
#
loop_
_entity_poly.entity_id
_entity_poly.type
_entity_poly.pdbx_seq_one_letter_code
_entity_poly.pdbx_strand_id
1 'polypeptide(L)'
;MLKSTTTSPRLPMWRLMMKNVYSLGGYQVQKSNFRMNIQYLSDTTGTKINYLPVPGLNNQSLLQVMNLDRLDSNEESNPDGFFDFVDGYTIYPATGKIVFPVAEPFGSYLAEKISDPVLAEQYCYPQLYDSTLVVARQFADKNKFILSGEYQASSGSQIRLNAMNVPRGSVIVTAGGVTLTENSDYTVDYSMGIVTITNQAIIDSGQSISVTLENQSLFSLQRKTLLGLDLQYQLTRNLNIGATLLHFSEKALTEKVNIGDETVNNSMFGLNLAYN
;
A
#
# COMPACT_ATOMS: atom_id res chain seq x y z
N MET A 1 2.66 -3.90 22.64
CA MET A 1 2.81 -3.18 21.37
C MET A 1 3.23 -1.74 21.66
N LEU A 2 4.48 -1.40 21.35
CA LEU A 2 5.07 -0.09 21.70
C LEU A 2 5.01 0.88 20.51
N LYS A 3 3.89 0.91 19.79
CA LYS A 3 3.73 1.81 18.66
C LYS A 3 3.17 3.14 19.14
N SER A 4 4.02 4.16 19.26
CA SER A 4 3.60 5.55 19.37
C SER A 4 3.79 6.25 18.02
N THR A 5 2.80 6.99 17.57
CA THR A 5 2.88 7.82 16.37
C THR A 5 3.91 8.94 16.51
N THR A 6 4.27 9.27 17.75
CA THR A 6 5.25 10.32 18.10
C THR A 6 6.66 9.78 18.29
N THR A 7 6.87 8.44 18.20
CA THR A 7 8.17 7.83 18.41
C THR A 7 9.08 8.12 17.22
N SER A 8 10.24 8.70 17.48
CA SER A 8 11.25 8.95 16.46
C SER A 8 11.97 7.65 16.08
N PRO A 9 12.25 7.41 14.78
CA PRO A 9 13.05 6.26 14.32
C PRO A 9 14.46 6.19 14.93
N ARG A 10 14.96 7.31 15.46
CA ARG A 10 16.29 7.39 16.11
C ARG A 10 16.30 6.83 17.54
N LEU A 11 15.14 6.61 18.13
CA LEU A 11 15.07 6.09 19.51
C LEU A 11 15.31 4.57 19.52
N PRO A 12 16.04 4.03 20.52
CA PRO A 12 16.29 2.59 20.65
C PRO A 12 15.00 1.76 20.69
N MET A 13 13.93 2.29 21.25
CA MET A 13 12.62 1.63 21.30
C MET A 13 12.00 1.37 19.93
N TRP A 14 12.40 2.10 18.90
CA TRP A 14 11.96 1.85 17.52
C TRP A 14 12.30 0.43 17.06
N ARG A 15 13.44 -0.11 17.49
CA ARG A 15 13.87 -1.47 17.16
C ARG A 15 13.04 -2.56 17.82
N LEU A 16 12.30 -2.22 18.89
CA LEU A 16 11.41 -3.14 19.61
C LEU A 16 10.01 -3.23 18.99
N MET A 17 9.72 -2.45 17.95
CA MET A 17 8.43 -2.56 17.26
C MET A 17 8.34 -3.86 16.48
N MET A 18 7.17 -4.50 16.53
CA MET A 18 6.85 -5.61 15.64
C MET A 18 6.63 -5.07 14.23
N LYS A 19 7.56 -5.36 13.35
CA LYS A 19 7.60 -4.85 11.97
C LYS A 19 6.98 -5.84 10.96
N ASN A 20 6.59 -7.01 11.43
CA ASN A 20 6.12 -8.14 10.63
C ASN A 20 4.68 -8.57 10.96
N VAL A 21 3.93 -7.75 11.69
CA VAL A 21 2.55 -8.08 12.12
C VAL A 21 1.55 -7.15 11.43
N TYR A 22 0.60 -7.75 10.74
CA TYR A 22 -0.44 -7.05 9.99
C TYR A 22 -1.82 -7.42 10.52
N SER A 23 -2.73 -6.44 10.66
CA SER A 23 -4.09 -6.66 11.15
C SER A 23 -5.04 -6.88 9.98
N LEU A 24 -5.87 -7.92 10.09
CA LEU A 24 -6.97 -8.20 9.16
C LEU A 24 -8.19 -7.30 9.40
N GLY A 25 -8.29 -6.69 10.59
CA GLY A 25 -9.44 -5.88 10.96
C GLY A 25 -10.60 -6.65 11.58
N GLY A 26 -10.61 -7.98 11.51
CA GLY A 26 -11.60 -8.85 12.15
C GLY A 26 -11.03 -9.62 13.34
N TYR A 27 -11.92 -10.29 14.08
CA TYR A 27 -11.58 -11.15 15.22
C TYR A 27 -12.14 -12.55 14.98
N GLN A 28 -11.63 -13.56 15.68
CA GLN A 28 -12.10 -14.96 15.58
C GLN A 28 -12.10 -15.45 14.12
N VAL A 29 -10.99 -15.24 13.43
CA VAL A 29 -10.82 -15.63 12.03
C VAL A 29 -10.83 -17.14 11.91
N GLN A 30 -11.66 -17.66 11.00
CA GLN A 30 -11.79 -19.10 10.78
C GLN A 30 -10.79 -19.59 9.73
N LYS A 31 -10.23 -20.81 9.96
CA LYS A 31 -9.33 -21.45 8.98
C LYS A 31 -10.07 -21.82 7.69
N SER A 32 -11.36 -22.20 7.83
CA SER A 32 -12.20 -22.51 6.68
C SER A 32 -12.38 -21.26 5.80
N ASN A 33 -12.13 -21.38 4.52
CA ASN A 33 -12.22 -20.29 3.53
C ASN A 33 -11.24 -19.11 3.73
N PHE A 34 -10.24 -19.26 4.60
CA PHE A 34 -9.20 -18.26 4.70
C PHE A 34 -8.30 -18.33 3.47
N ARG A 35 -8.17 -17.20 2.78
CA ARG A 35 -7.25 -17.04 1.67
C ARG A 35 -6.52 -15.72 1.80
N MET A 36 -5.22 -15.74 1.60
CA MET A 36 -4.39 -14.57 1.58
C MET A 36 -3.40 -14.66 0.44
N ASN A 37 -3.17 -13.53 -0.21
CA ASN A 37 -2.16 -13.37 -1.26
C ASN A 37 -1.33 -12.13 -1.01
N ILE A 38 -0.08 -12.19 -1.41
CA ILE A 38 0.83 -11.06 -1.50
C ILE A 38 1.02 -10.76 -2.99
N GLN A 39 0.76 -9.54 -3.38
CA GLN A 39 0.88 -9.09 -4.76
C GLN A 39 1.82 -7.90 -4.84
N TYR A 40 2.47 -7.75 -5.97
CA TYR A 40 3.29 -6.61 -6.32
C TYR A 40 2.69 -5.89 -7.53
N LEU A 41 2.53 -4.58 -7.45
CA LEU A 41 2.09 -3.76 -8.57
C LEU A 41 3.27 -3.51 -9.52
N SER A 42 3.25 -4.18 -10.67
CA SER A 42 4.32 -4.09 -11.66
C SER A 42 4.29 -2.75 -12.40
N ASP A 43 5.43 -2.07 -12.44
CA ASP A 43 5.59 -0.82 -13.21
C ASP A 43 5.50 -1.04 -14.73
N THR A 44 5.93 -2.21 -15.17
CA THR A 44 6.02 -2.53 -16.61
C THR A 44 4.64 -2.80 -17.21
N THR A 45 3.79 -3.50 -16.44
CA THR A 45 2.47 -3.94 -16.94
C THR A 45 1.30 -3.17 -16.31
N GLY A 46 1.53 -2.46 -15.21
CA GLY A 46 0.47 -1.85 -14.40
C GLY A 46 -0.47 -2.86 -13.72
N THR A 47 -0.12 -4.15 -13.75
CA THR A 47 -0.93 -5.23 -13.18
C THR A 47 -0.37 -5.72 -11.86
N LYS A 48 -1.24 -6.32 -11.04
CA LYS A 48 -0.86 -6.97 -9.80
C LYS A 48 -0.37 -8.38 -10.12
N ILE A 49 0.87 -8.69 -9.74
CA ILE A 49 1.51 -9.99 -9.92
C ILE A 49 1.85 -10.58 -8.55
N ASN A 50 1.82 -11.90 -8.42
CA ASN A 50 2.11 -12.61 -7.16
C ASN A 50 3.58 -13.04 -7.02
N TYR A 51 4.46 -12.56 -7.88
CA TYR A 51 5.89 -12.80 -7.87
C TYR A 51 6.66 -11.49 -8.10
N LEU A 52 7.96 -11.48 -7.89
CA LEU A 52 8.83 -10.38 -8.30
C LEU A 52 9.53 -10.71 -9.61
N PRO A 53 9.57 -9.77 -10.58
CA PRO A 53 10.25 -9.97 -11.85
C PRO A 53 11.77 -9.76 -11.69
N VAL A 54 12.37 -10.52 -10.76
CA VAL A 54 13.79 -10.47 -10.42
C VAL A 54 14.40 -11.86 -10.64
N PRO A 55 15.59 -11.98 -11.21
CA PRO A 55 16.27 -13.27 -11.36
C PRO A 55 16.35 -14.02 -10.02
N GLY A 56 15.94 -15.29 -10.03
CA GLY A 56 15.88 -16.14 -8.85
C GLY A 56 14.58 -16.07 -8.04
N LEU A 57 13.74 -15.04 -8.22
CA LEU A 57 12.44 -14.89 -7.53
C LEU A 57 11.23 -14.93 -8.48
N ASN A 58 11.46 -14.88 -9.78
CA ASN A 58 10.40 -14.81 -10.80
C ASN A 58 9.56 -16.11 -10.92
N ASN A 59 10.05 -17.22 -10.40
CA ASN A 59 9.38 -18.52 -10.42
C ASN A 59 8.77 -18.90 -9.06
N GLN A 60 8.82 -18.03 -8.08
CA GLN A 60 8.30 -18.26 -6.74
C GLN A 60 7.20 -17.24 -6.42
N SER A 61 6.13 -17.70 -5.77
CA SER A 61 5.13 -16.76 -5.26
C SER A 61 5.69 -15.92 -4.12
N LEU A 62 5.17 -14.72 -3.94
CA LEU A 62 5.57 -13.87 -2.81
C LEU A 62 5.23 -14.52 -1.45
N LEU A 63 4.22 -15.37 -1.39
CA LEU A 63 3.93 -16.17 -0.20
C LEU A 63 5.11 -17.10 0.13
N GLN A 64 5.65 -17.80 -0.86
CA GLN A 64 6.81 -18.69 -0.68
C GLN A 64 8.06 -17.90 -0.30
N VAL A 65 8.32 -16.80 -0.99
CA VAL A 65 9.47 -15.92 -0.68
C VAL A 65 9.43 -15.43 0.76
N MET A 66 8.23 -15.12 1.27
CA MET A 66 8.01 -14.63 2.65
C MET A 66 7.83 -15.74 3.69
N ASN A 67 8.03 -17.01 3.33
CA ASN A 67 7.85 -18.19 4.18
C ASN A 67 6.42 -18.34 4.76
N LEU A 68 5.42 -17.97 3.98
CA LEU A 68 3.99 -18.09 4.31
C LEU A 68 3.27 -19.18 3.50
N ASP A 69 4.00 -19.92 2.68
CA ASP A 69 3.58 -21.06 1.87
C ASP A 69 4.74 -22.08 1.86
N ARG A 70 4.81 -22.88 2.90
CA ARG A 70 5.82 -23.92 3.14
C ARG A 70 5.21 -25.31 3.34
N LEU A 71 3.94 -25.33 3.67
CA LEU A 71 3.19 -26.54 3.99
C LEU A 71 2.11 -26.78 2.93
N ASP A 72 1.75 -28.05 2.77
CA ASP A 72 0.57 -28.41 2.00
C ASP A 72 -0.68 -28.55 2.89
N SER A 73 -1.80 -28.92 2.28
CA SER A 73 -3.08 -29.12 2.98
C SER A 73 -3.02 -30.22 4.06
N ASN A 74 -2.01 -31.08 4.05
CA ASN A 74 -1.76 -32.13 5.04
C ASN A 74 -0.76 -31.70 6.13
N GLU A 75 -0.34 -30.44 6.10
CA GLU A 75 0.68 -29.88 6.98
C GLU A 75 2.07 -30.52 6.79
N GLU A 76 2.33 -31.12 5.61
CA GLU A 76 3.65 -31.60 5.22
C GLU A 76 4.45 -30.49 4.54
N SER A 77 5.79 -30.63 4.60
CA SER A 77 6.71 -29.62 4.05
C SER A 77 6.74 -29.64 2.53
N ASN A 78 5.70 -29.07 1.91
CA ASN A 78 5.56 -28.96 0.46
C ASN A 78 4.69 -27.73 0.13
N PRO A 79 5.22 -26.69 -0.52
CA PRO A 79 4.44 -25.50 -0.89
C PRO A 79 3.30 -25.86 -1.85
N ASP A 80 2.08 -25.41 -1.55
CA ASP A 80 0.89 -25.70 -2.35
C ASP A 80 0.28 -24.43 -3.01
N GLY A 81 0.91 -23.28 -2.83
CA GLY A 81 0.47 -22.00 -3.38
C GLY A 81 -0.54 -21.24 -2.52
N PHE A 82 -0.88 -21.79 -1.35
CA PHE A 82 -1.79 -21.16 -0.41
C PHE A 82 -1.07 -20.70 0.86
N PHE A 83 -1.72 -19.80 1.57
CA PHE A 83 -1.20 -19.30 2.84
C PHE A 83 -1.30 -20.37 3.92
N ASP A 84 -0.21 -20.63 4.60
CA ASP A 84 -0.12 -21.56 5.74
C ASP A 84 -0.84 -20.99 6.95
N PHE A 85 -2.04 -21.48 7.23
CA PHE A 85 -2.82 -21.06 8.40
C PHE A 85 -2.37 -21.82 9.64
N VAL A 86 -1.32 -21.34 10.29
CA VAL A 86 -0.75 -21.96 11.52
C VAL A 86 -0.97 -20.99 12.68
N ASP A 87 -1.89 -21.39 13.61
CA ASP A 87 -2.22 -20.59 14.78
C ASP A 87 -1.00 -20.38 15.68
N GLY A 88 -0.82 -19.14 16.11
CA GLY A 88 0.32 -18.73 16.94
C GLY A 88 1.65 -18.54 16.18
N TYR A 89 1.71 -18.84 14.87
CA TYR A 89 2.92 -18.71 14.07
C TYR A 89 2.72 -17.76 12.89
N THR A 90 1.88 -18.11 11.92
CA THR A 90 1.59 -17.25 10.76
C THR A 90 0.36 -16.38 10.96
N ILE A 91 -0.51 -16.77 11.85
CA ILE A 91 -1.73 -16.06 12.17
C ILE A 91 -2.09 -16.20 13.66
N TYR A 92 -2.67 -15.15 14.23
CA TYR A 92 -3.38 -15.18 15.51
C TYR A 92 -4.89 -14.99 15.25
N PRO A 93 -5.64 -16.08 15.08
CA PRO A 93 -7.04 -15.99 14.68
C PRO A 93 -7.90 -15.20 15.65
N ALA A 94 -7.71 -15.39 16.95
CA ALA A 94 -8.46 -14.68 18.00
C ALA A 94 -8.39 -13.16 17.88
N THR A 95 -7.27 -12.62 17.41
CA THR A 95 -7.04 -11.16 17.27
C THR A 95 -6.98 -10.69 15.83
N GLY A 96 -7.15 -11.60 14.87
CA GLY A 96 -7.12 -11.30 13.44
C GLY A 96 -5.81 -10.66 12.99
N LYS A 97 -4.68 -11.23 13.39
CA LYS A 97 -3.36 -10.73 13.03
C LYS A 97 -2.58 -11.77 12.26
N ILE A 98 -2.04 -11.36 11.12
CA ILE A 98 -1.07 -12.13 10.36
C ILE A 98 0.33 -11.77 10.85
N VAL A 99 1.17 -12.77 10.98
CA VAL A 99 2.56 -12.63 11.38
C VAL A 99 3.44 -13.22 10.28
N PHE A 100 4.30 -12.42 9.71
CA PHE A 100 5.33 -12.92 8.81
C PHE A 100 6.44 -13.55 9.65
N PRO A 101 6.86 -14.79 9.37
CA PRO A 101 7.92 -15.48 10.12
C PRO A 101 9.32 -14.91 9.82
N VAL A 102 9.37 -13.72 9.29
CA VAL A 102 10.59 -12.98 8.93
C VAL A 102 10.48 -11.54 9.41
N ALA A 103 11.58 -10.97 9.87
CA ALA A 103 11.63 -9.56 10.20
C ALA A 103 11.73 -8.73 8.92
N GLU A 104 11.08 -7.56 8.89
CA GLU A 104 11.13 -6.61 7.79
C GLU A 104 10.93 -7.26 6.40
N PRO A 105 9.79 -7.95 6.18
CA PRO A 105 9.58 -8.80 5.01
C PRO A 105 9.82 -8.09 3.67
N PHE A 106 9.37 -6.83 3.53
CA PHE A 106 9.54 -6.05 2.30
C PHE A 106 10.78 -5.14 2.30
N GLY A 107 11.62 -5.24 3.32
CA GLY A 107 12.85 -4.47 3.50
C GLY A 107 14.10 -5.34 3.44
N SER A 108 14.81 -5.43 4.58
CA SER A 108 16.08 -6.14 4.69
C SER A 108 15.98 -7.61 4.31
N TYR A 109 14.93 -8.32 4.73
CA TYR A 109 14.76 -9.73 4.36
C TYR A 109 14.64 -9.93 2.84
N LEU A 110 13.84 -9.11 2.15
CA LEU A 110 13.72 -9.22 0.70
C LEU A 110 15.02 -8.84 0.00
N ALA A 111 15.76 -7.85 0.52
CA ALA A 111 17.05 -7.45 -0.02
C ALA A 111 18.10 -8.56 0.03
N GLU A 112 18.08 -9.39 1.07
CA GLU A 112 18.95 -10.57 1.18
C GLU A 112 18.64 -11.65 0.13
N LYS A 113 17.43 -11.69 -0.40
CA LYS A 113 17.01 -12.64 -1.44
C LYS A 113 17.34 -12.17 -2.86
N ILE A 114 17.60 -10.88 -3.04
CA ILE A 114 17.93 -10.28 -4.34
C ILE A 114 19.45 -10.12 -4.44
N SER A 115 20.07 -10.86 -5.36
CA SER A 115 21.53 -10.86 -5.49
C SER A 115 22.09 -9.57 -6.08
N ASP A 116 21.28 -8.84 -6.86
CA ASP A 116 21.70 -7.59 -7.50
C ASP A 116 21.32 -6.39 -6.61
N PRO A 117 22.30 -5.61 -6.14
CA PRO A 117 22.03 -4.45 -5.28
C PRO A 117 21.13 -3.39 -5.93
N VAL A 118 21.21 -3.20 -7.25
CA VAL A 118 20.38 -2.23 -7.98
C VAL A 118 18.92 -2.65 -7.98
N LEU A 119 18.68 -3.94 -8.23
CA LEU A 119 17.33 -4.51 -8.16
C LEU A 119 16.82 -4.53 -6.72
N ALA A 120 17.67 -4.82 -5.74
CA ALA A 120 17.29 -4.74 -4.33
C ALA A 120 16.87 -3.32 -3.96
N GLU A 121 17.60 -2.29 -4.38
CA GLU A 121 17.22 -0.90 -4.18
C GLU A 121 15.89 -0.57 -4.87
N GLN A 122 15.65 -1.10 -6.07
CA GLN A 122 14.42 -0.85 -6.83
C GLN A 122 13.19 -1.49 -6.17
N TYR A 123 13.27 -2.76 -5.74
CA TYR A 123 12.11 -3.54 -5.32
C TYR A 123 11.86 -3.54 -3.81
N CYS A 124 12.88 -3.28 -2.99
CA CYS A 124 12.72 -3.27 -1.53
C CYS A 124 12.18 -1.93 -1.01
N TYR A 125 11.51 -2.02 0.13
CA TYR A 125 10.89 -0.87 0.79
C TYR A 125 11.39 -0.71 2.24
N PRO A 126 12.66 -0.36 2.47
CA PRO A 126 13.22 -0.21 3.81
C PRO A 126 12.57 0.93 4.60
N GLN A 127 12.11 2.00 3.93
CA GLN A 127 11.46 3.14 4.57
C GLN A 127 10.17 2.75 5.32
N LEU A 128 9.56 1.61 4.98
CA LEU A 128 8.43 1.05 5.72
C LEU A 128 8.79 0.74 7.19
N TYR A 129 10.04 0.43 7.45
CA TYR A 129 10.56 0.00 8.75
C TYR A 129 11.43 1.03 9.46
N ASP A 130 12.15 1.85 8.70
CA ASP A 130 13.13 2.81 9.20
C ASP A 130 12.59 4.22 9.33
N SER A 131 11.36 4.44 8.88
CA SER A 131 10.73 5.76 8.85
C SER A 131 9.38 5.76 9.55
N THR A 132 8.89 6.94 9.91
CA THR A 132 7.50 7.09 10.36
C THR A 132 6.52 6.81 9.23
N LEU A 133 5.27 6.48 9.56
CA LEU A 133 4.23 6.21 8.57
C LEU A 133 4.08 7.36 7.54
N VAL A 134 4.16 8.60 8.01
CA VAL A 134 4.05 9.79 7.16
C VAL A 134 5.20 9.86 6.15
N VAL A 135 6.43 9.62 6.62
CA VAL A 135 7.61 9.63 5.75
C VAL A 135 7.60 8.45 4.78
N ALA A 136 7.29 7.24 5.27
CA ALA A 136 7.21 6.06 4.40
C ALA A 136 6.22 6.26 3.25
N ARG A 137 5.06 6.84 3.50
CA ARG A 137 4.05 7.12 2.46
C ARG A 137 4.50 8.09 1.36
N GLN A 138 5.55 8.87 1.59
CA GLN A 138 6.10 9.76 0.56
C GLN A 138 6.84 8.99 -0.54
N PHE A 139 7.23 7.74 -0.28
CA PHE A 139 7.86 6.86 -1.25
C PHE A 139 6.81 6.01 -1.99
N ALA A 140 5.94 6.67 -2.76
CA ALA A 140 4.86 6.00 -3.49
C ALA A 140 5.38 4.97 -4.51
N ASP A 141 6.56 5.22 -5.07
CA ASP A 141 7.28 4.33 -6.00
C ASP A 141 7.75 3.02 -5.35
N LYS A 142 7.84 2.97 -4.01
CA LYS A 142 8.17 1.78 -3.23
C LYS A 142 6.93 1.08 -2.65
N ASN A 143 5.83 1.80 -2.49
CA ASN A 143 4.60 1.29 -1.87
C ASN A 143 3.74 0.48 -2.86
N LYS A 144 4.27 -0.64 -3.33
CA LYS A 144 3.68 -1.49 -4.37
C LYS A 144 3.25 -2.87 -3.90
N PHE A 145 3.58 -3.24 -2.66
CA PHE A 145 3.14 -4.51 -2.09
C PHE A 145 1.72 -4.41 -1.58
N ILE A 146 0.90 -5.37 -1.98
CA ILE A 146 -0.52 -5.43 -1.66
C ILE A 146 -0.81 -6.77 -0.99
N LEU A 147 -1.32 -6.70 0.23
CA LEU A 147 -1.89 -7.86 0.91
C LEU A 147 -3.38 -7.91 0.60
N SER A 148 -3.84 -8.99 0.01
CA SER A 148 -5.23 -9.18 -0.37
C SER A 148 -5.69 -10.57 0.00
N GLY A 149 -6.98 -10.74 0.24
CA GLY A 149 -7.52 -12.05 0.57
C GLY A 149 -8.95 -12.01 1.05
N GLU A 150 -9.43 -13.17 1.46
CA GLU A 150 -10.77 -13.38 1.97
C GLU A 150 -10.67 -14.14 3.29
N TYR A 151 -11.50 -13.79 4.26
CA TYR A 151 -11.59 -14.50 5.52
C TYR A 151 -12.99 -14.44 6.09
N GLN A 152 -13.34 -15.46 6.84
CA GLN A 152 -14.55 -15.48 7.63
C GLN A 152 -14.21 -15.21 9.09
N ALA A 153 -14.87 -14.20 9.68
CA ALA A 153 -14.73 -13.87 11.08
C ALA A 153 -16.06 -14.15 11.80
N SER A 154 -16.01 -14.81 12.94
CA SER A 154 -17.21 -15.19 13.69
C SER A 154 -17.77 -14.08 14.58
N SER A 155 -17.06 -13.02 14.78
CA SER A 155 -17.51 -11.92 15.63
C SER A 155 -17.83 -10.66 14.83
N GLY A 156 -19.08 -10.51 14.58
CA GLY A 156 -19.63 -9.19 14.55
C GLY A 156 -19.76 -8.53 13.21
N SER A 157 -20.81 -7.79 13.22
CA SER A 157 -21.23 -6.82 12.25
C SER A 157 -20.18 -5.74 11.92
N GLN A 158 -19.01 -5.70 12.60
CA GLN A 158 -18.04 -4.61 12.45
C GLN A 158 -16.77 -5.05 11.74
N ILE A 159 -16.46 -4.33 10.65
CA ILE A 159 -15.26 -4.50 9.84
C ILE A 159 -14.42 -3.22 9.93
N ARG A 160 -13.17 -3.34 10.33
CA ARG A 160 -12.24 -2.20 10.39
C ARG A 160 -11.48 -2.07 9.08
N LEU A 161 -11.52 -0.88 8.49
CA LEU A 161 -10.94 -0.60 7.18
C LEU A 161 -9.43 -0.32 7.21
N ASN A 162 -8.78 -0.36 8.37
CA ASN A 162 -7.38 0.06 8.55
C ASN A 162 -7.05 1.47 8.00
N ALA A 163 -8.07 2.28 7.85
CA ALA A 163 -7.99 3.67 7.41
C ALA A 163 -8.78 4.54 8.38
N MET A 164 -8.31 5.75 8.63
CA MET A 164 -9.00 6.77 9.42
C MET A 164 -9.36 7.95 8.51
N ASN A 165 -10.41 8.68 8.86
CA ASN A 165 -10.91 9.80 8.06
C ASN A 165 -11.19 9.41 6.60
N VAL A 166 -11.89 8.31 6.44
CA VAL A 166 -12.30 7.77 5.15
C VAL A 166 -13.28 8.74 4.48
N PRO A 167 -13.12 9.08 3.21
CA PRO A 167 -14.06 9.94 2.51
C PRO A 167 -15.46 9.33 2.45
N ARG A 168 -16.49 10.14 2.64
CA ARG A 168 -17.87 9.65 2.52
C ARG A 168 -18.15 9.18 1.09
N GLY A 169 -18.81 8.02 0.98
CA GLY A 169 -19.15 7.41 -0.31
C GLY A 169 -18.01 6.64 -0.98
N SER A 170 -16.81 6.55 -0.35
CA SER A 170 -15.68 5.77 -0.89
C SER A 170 -15.70 4.30 -0.48
N VAL A 171 -16.63 3.90 0.40
CA VAL A 171 -16.74 2.53 0.91
C VAL A 171 -17.82 1.80 0.13
N ILE A 172 -17.44 0.74 -0.55
CA ILE A 172 -18.37 -0.17 -1.22
C ILE A 172 -18.33 -1.50 -0.51
N VAL A 173 -19.47 -1.95 -0.02
CA VAL A 173 -19.63 -3.26 0.66
C VAL A 173 -20.41 -4.18 -0.25
N THR A 174 -19.92 -5.40 -0.41
CA THR A 174 -20.61 -6.46 -1.17
C THR A 174 -20.75 -7.70 -0.31
N ALA A 175 -21.86 -8.42 -0.43
CA ALA A 175 -22.06 -9.72 0.17
C ALA A 175 -22.44 -10.73 -0.93
N GLY A 176 -21.68 -11.83 -1.02
CA GLY A 176 -21.89 -12.82 -2.08
C GLY A 176 -21.84 -12.25 -3.50
N GLY A 177 -21.11 -11.17 -3.72
CA GLY A 177 -21.01 -10.45 -5.01
C GLY A 177 -22.13 -9.43 -5.27
N VAL A 178 -23.10 -9.28 -4.36
CA VAL A 178 -24.17 -8.26 -4.45
C VAL A 178 -23.76 -7.03 -3.67
N THR A 179 -23.83 -5.84 -4.29
CA THR A 179 -23.54 -4.59 -3.62
C THR A 179 -24.63 -4.23 -2.62
N LEU A 180 -24.22 -3.95 -1.38
CA LEU A 180 -25.09 -3.56 -0.29
C LEU A 180 -25.37 -2.06 -0.29
N THR A 181 -26.47 -1.66 0.34
CA THR A 181 -26.89 -0.24 0.43
C THR A 181 -26.50 0.33 1.79
N GLU A 182 -25.75 1.42 1.77
CA GLU A 182 -25.39 2.16 2.99
C GLU A 182 -26.64 2.71 3.69
N ASN A 183 -26.63 2.72 5.03
CA ASN A 183 -27.72 3.08 5.93
C ASN A 183 -28.95 2.14 5.90
N SER A 184 -28.96 1.13 5.04
CA SER A 184 -29.97 0.06 5.04
C SER A 184 -29.36 -1.26 5.49
N ASP A 185 -28.31 -1.70 4.80
CA ASP A 185 -27.64 -2.99 5.04
C ASP A 185 -26.41 -2.85 5.93
N TYR A 186 -25.77 -1.69 5.88
CA TYR A 186 -24.59 -1.39 6.69
C TYR A 186 -24.50 0.11 7.00
N THR A 187 -23.71 0.45 8.01
CA THR A 187 -23.32 1.83 8.34
C THR A 187 -21.82 1.97 8.36
N VAL A 188 -21.32 3.19 8.10
CA VAL A 188 -19.88 3.48 8.10
C VAL A 188 -19.57 4.60 9.09
N ASP A 189 -18.68 4.31 10.04
CA ASP A 189 -17.99 5.36 10.77
C ASP A 189 -16.77 5.79 9.95
N TYR A 190 -16.94 6.85 9.19
CA TYR A 190 -15.92 7.39 8.30
C TYR A 190 -14.72 7.96 9.06
N SER A 191 -14.90 8.40 10.30
CA SER A 191 -13.82 8.95 11.12
C SER A 191 -12.91 7.86 11.65
N MET A 192 -13.48 6.76 12.13
CA MET A 192 -12.75 5.61 12.66
C MET A 192 -12.42 4.55 11.60
N GLY A 193 -13.02 4.64 10.41
CA GLY A 193 -12.88 3.63 9.35
C GLY A 193 -13.48 2.28 9.77
N ILE A 194 -14.71 2.30 10.30
CA ILE A 194 -15.42 1.09 10.73
C ILE A 194 -16.70 0.96 9.92
N VAL A 195 -16.85 -0.18 9.26
CA VAL A 195 -18.11 -0.60 8.62
C VAL A 195 -18.85 -1.51 9.59
N THR A 196 -20.12 -1.25 9.86
CA THR A 196 -21.00 -2.09 10.67
C THR A 196 -22.11 -2.61 9.81
N ILE A 197 -22.21 -3.93 9.64
CA ILE A 197 -23.33 -4.57 8.95
C ILE A 197 -24.53 -4.54 9.91
N THR A 198 -25.62 -3.94 9.49
CA THR A 198 -26.86 -3.79 10.28
C THR A 198 -27.93 -4.79 9.87
N ASN A 199 -27.85 -5.31 8.66
CA ASN A 199 -28.79 -6.29 8.15
C ASN A 199 -28.43 -7.71 8.66
N GLN A 200 -29.22 -8.18 9.64
CA GLN A 200 -29.00 -9.49 10.27
C GLN A 200 -29.08 -10.66 9.28
N ALA A 201 -29.92 -10.55 8.26
CA ALA A 201 -30.08 -11.61 7.27
C ALA A 201 -28.77 -11.84 6.47
N ILE A 202 -27.96 -10.79 6.28
CA ILE A 202 -26.66 -10.89 5.61
C ILE A 202 -25.65 -11.61 6.52
N ILE A 203 -25.66 -11.27 7.82
CA ILE A 203 -24.78 -11.91 8.82
C ILE A 203 -25.13 -13.41 8.94
N ASP A 204 -26.40 -13.73 9.05
CA ASP A 204 -26.88 -15.09 9.21
C ASP A 204 -26.71 -15.97 7.96
N SER A 205 -26.63 -15.32 6.78
CA SER A 205 -26.43 -16.04 5.51
C SER A 205 -25.02 -16.64 5.38
N GLY A 206 -24.05 -16.21 6.20
CA GLY A 206 -22.65 -16.65 6.12
C GLY A 206 -21.96 -16.33 4.79
N GLN A 207 -22.53 -15.41 3.98
CA GLN A 207 -21.92 -15.01 2.72
C GLN A 207 -20.63 -14.23 2.96
N SER A 208 -19.68 -14.36 2.05
CA SER A 208 -18.45 -13.58 2.10
C SER A 208 -18.76 -12.08 1.93
N ILE A 209 -18.39 -11.29 2.92
CA ILE A 209 -18.52 -9.84 2.87
C ILE A 209 -17.18 -9.27 2.40
N SER A 210 -17.21 -8.54 1.30
CA SER A 210 -16.04 -7.81 0.79
C SER A 210 -16.27 -6.32 0.93
N VAL A 211 -15.27 -5.62 1.47
CA VAL A 211 -15.28 -4.17 1.59
C VAL A 211 -14.17 -3.61 0.73
N THR A 212 -14.56 -2.83 -0.26
CA THR A 212 -13.63 -2.11 -1.12
C THR A 212 -13.61 -0.66 -0.69
N LEU A 213 -12.42 -0.17 -0.41
CA LEU A 213 -12.18 1.23 -0.12
C LEU A 213 -11.60 1.88 -1.37
N GLU A 214 -12.27 2.88 -1.89
CA GLU A 214 -11.67 3.74 -2.90
C GLU A 214 -10.64 4.63 -2.19
N ASN A 215 -9.37 4.29 -2.39
CA ASN A 215 -8.26 5.02 -1.78
C ASN A 215 -8.15 6.41 -2.41
N GLN A 216 -8.93 7.34 -1.91
CA GLN A 216 -8.47 8.72 -1.91
C GLN A 216 -7.51 8.83 -0.72
N SER A 217 -6.23 8.70 -0.98
CA SER A 217 -5.23 8.93 0.06
C SER A 217 -5.31 10.41 0.44
N LEU A 218 -5.97 10.72 1.57
CA LEU A 218 -6.09 12.08 2.13
C LEU A 218 -4.72 12.72 2.43
N PHE A 219 -3.65 11.98 2.24
CA PHE A 219 -2.26 12.41 2.37
C PHE A 219 -1.39 12.04 1.18
N SER A 220 -1.97 11.75 0.02
CA SER A 220 -1.18 11.80 -1.20
C SER A 220 -0.87 13.27 -1.47
N LEU A 221 0.24 13.71 -0.92
CA LEU A 221 0.84 14.98 -1.30
C LEU A 221 1.05 14.92 -2.81
N GLN A 222 0.24 15.64 -3.55
CA GLN A 222 0.43 15.81 -4.98
C GLN A 222 1.84 16.35 -5.18
N ARG A 223 2.71 15.54 -5.74
CA ARG A 223 4.09 15.98 -5.99
C ARG A 223 4.07 16.95 -7.16
N LYS A 224 4.26 18.22 -6.83
CA LYS A 224 4.43 19.29 -7.80
C LYS A 224 5.92 19.63 -7.86
N THR A 225 6.50 19.54 -9.03
CA THR A 225 7.90 19.86 -9.26
C THR A 225 7.95 21.10 -10.14
N LEU A 226 8.58 22.15 -9.65
CA LEU A 226 8.87 23.35 -10.41
C LEU A 226 10.39 23.48 -10.53
N LEU A 227 10.88 23.45 -11.76
CA LEU A 227 12.28 23.70 -12.10
C LEU A 227 12.35 25.01 -12.89
N GLY A 228 13.10 25.96 -12.38
CA GLY A 228 13.36 27.24 -13.04
C GLY A 228 14.86 27.46 -13.24
N LEU A 229 15.25 27.88 -14.44
CA LEU A 229 16.60 28.31 -14.78
C LEU A 229 16.49 29.64 -15.46
N ASP A 230 17.23 30.63 -14.95
CA ASP A 230 17.39 31.95 -15.56
C ASP A 230 18.88 32.17 -15.79
N LEU A 231 19.24 32.46 -17.03
CA LEU A 231 20.61 32.76 -17.48
C LEU A 231 20.61 34.15 -18.07
N GLN A 232 21.47 35.03 -17.51
CA GLN A 232 21.67 36.35 -18.03
C GLN A 232 23.15 36.53 -18.41
N TYR A 233 23.37 36.97 -19.62
CA TYR A 233 24.73 37.21 -20.15
C TYR A 233 24.85 38.61 -20.72
N GLN A 234 25.81 39.38 -20.22
CA GLN A 234 26.14 40.68 -20.71
C GLN A 234 27.18 40.56 -21.84
N LEU A 235 26.71 40.70 -23.09
CA LEU A 235 27.53 40.53 -24.26
C LEU A 235 28.46 41.78 -24.48
N THR A 236 27.90 42.95 -24.25
CA THR A 236 28.64 44.25 -24.29
C THR A 236 28.13 45.12 -23.14
N ARG A 237 28.78 46.28 -22.93
CA ARG A 237 28.35 47.23 -21.87
C ARG A 237 26.89 47.68 -22.01
N ASN A 238 26.34 47.60 -23.22
CA ASN A 238 25.01 48.09 -23.55
C ASN A 238 24.04 46.98 -23.97
N LEU A 239 24.50 45.71 -24.10
CA LEU A 239 23.68 44.62 -24.59
C LEU A 239 23.67 43.45 -23.62
N ASN A 240 22.49 43.17 -23.05
CA ASN A 240 22.22 42.02 -22.19
C ASN A 240 21.31 41.06 -22.91
N ILE A 241 21.65 39.77 -22.88
CA ILE A 241 20.86 38.65 -23.40
C ILE A 241 20.49 37.78 -22.24
N GLY A 242 19.22 37.41 -22.11
CA GLY A 242 18.76 36.47 -21.10
C GLY A 242 17.91 35.34 -21.68
N ALA A 243 18.00 34.21 -21.07
CA ALA A 243 17.20 33.04 -21.39
C ALA A 243 16.62 32.45 -20.11
N THR A 244 15.31 32.24 -20.10
CA THR A 244 14.57 31.64 -18.97
C THR A 244 13.94 30.35 -19.40
N LEU A 245 14.11 29.30 -18.60
CA LEU A 245 13.43 28.01 -18.72
C LEU A 245 12.63 27.76 -17.45
N LEU A 246 11.35 27.47 -17.58
CA LEU A 246 10.50 27.05 -16.49
C LEU A 246 9.82 25.73 -16.86
N HIS A 247 9.98 24.72 -16.03
CA HIS A 247 9.33 23.45 -16.19
C HIS A 247 8.48 23.13 -14.95
N PHE A 248 7.20 22.90 -15.13
CA PHE A 248 6.25 22.53 -14.08
C PHE A 248 5.66 21.17 -14.40
N SER A 249 5.76 20.22 -13.47
CA SER A 249 5.15 18.92 -13.61
C SER A 249 4.43 18.49 -12.33
N GLU A 250 3.26 17.92 -12.50
CA GLU A 250 2.46 17.31 -11.46
C GLU A 250 2.39 15.80 -11.68
N LYS A 251 2.45 15.02 -10.60
CA LYS A 251 2.21 13.58 -10.67
C LYS A 251 0.79 13.29 -10.21
N ALA A 252 0.05 12.46 -10.97
CA ALA A 252 -1.30 12.07 -10.61
C ALA A 252 -1.33 11.35 -9.25
N LEU A 253 -2.36 11.65 -8.45
CA LEU A 253 -2.58 11.08 -7.14
C LEU A 253 -3.31 9.73 -7.19
N THR A 254 -4.08 9.51 -8.24
CA THR A 254 -4.95 8.35 -8.41
C THR A 254 -4.69 7.69 -9.76
N GLU A 255 -4.91 6.36 -9.83
CA GLU A 255 -4.81 5.62 -11.10
C GLU A 255 -5.90 6.01 -12.10
N LYS A 256 -7.05 6.50 -11.61
CA LYS A 256 -8.12 7.08 -12.44
C LYS A 256 -8.15 8.57 -12.25
N VAL A 257 -7.83 9.29 -13.30
CA VAL A 257 -7.95 10.76 -13.37
C VAL A 257 -9.33 11.08 -13.92
N ASN A 258 -10.14 11.85 -13.19
CA ASN A 258 -11.40 12.35 -13.69
C ASN A 258 -11.18 13.43 -14.76
N ILE A 259 -12.14 13.59 -15.67
CA ILE A 259 -12.11 14.69 -16.65
C ILE A 259 -12.13 16.02 -15.88
N GLY A 260 -11.06 16.81 -16.03
CA GLY A 260 -10.85 18.07 -15.32
C GLY A 260 -9.80 18.03 -14.20
N ASP A 261 -9.36 16.84 -13.75
CA ASP A 261 -8.29 16.64 -12.75
C ASP A 261 -6.98 16.15 -13.40
N GLU A 262 -6.78 16.46 -14.66
CA GLU A 262 -5.63 16.04 -15.44
C GLU A 262 -4.35 16.66 -14.89
N THR A 263 -3.28 15.87 -14.83
CA THR A 263 -1.97 16.35 -14.34
C THR A 263 -1.36 17.33 -15.33
N VAL A 264 -0.90 18.45 -14.81
CA VAL A 264 -0.24 19.49 -15.63
C VAL A 264 1.23 19.13 -15.81
N ASN A 265 1.67 19.09 -17.06
CA ASN A 265 3.09 19.02 -17.44
C ASN A 265 3.34 20.11 -18.49
N ASN A 266 3.98 21.18 -18.07
CA ASN A 266 4.17 22.35 -18.92
C ASN A 266 5.62 22.86 -18.86
N SER A 267 6.12 23.30 -20.01
CA SER A 267 7.44 23.93 -20.14
C SER A 267 7.30 25.28 -20.82
N MET A 268 7.87 26.28 -20.23
CA MET A 268 7.89 27.65 -20.76
C MET A 268 9.34 28.06 -21.03
N PHE A 269 9.55 28.69 -22.17
CA PHE A 269 10.83 29.24 -22.60
C PHE A 269 10.67 30.73 -22.83
N GLY A 270 11.58 31.50 -22.31
CA GLY A 270 11.64 32.95 -22.53
C GLY A 270 13.03 33.37 -23.03
N LEU A 271 13.05 34.27 -23.97
CA LEU A 271 14.27 34.98 -24.38
C LEU A 271 14.05 36.45 -24.19
N ASN A 272 15.00 37.15 -23.58
CA ASN A 272 14.96 38.58 -23.43
C ASN A 272 16.26 39.19 -23.98
N LEU A 273 16.11 40.34 -24.57
CA LEU A 273 17.22 41.15 -25.08
C LEU A 273 17.00 42.58 -24.63
N ALA A 274 17.96 43.14 -23.93
CA ALA A 274 17.93 44.54 -23.48
C ALA A 274 19.14 45.26 -24.02
N TYR A 275 18.88 46.37 -24.73
CA TYR A 275 19.91 47.29 -25.22
C TYR A 275 19.72 48.65 -24.55
N ASN A 276 20.75 49.14 -23.86
CA ASN A 276 20.77 50.41 -23.14
C ASN A 276 21.73 51.41 -23.80
#